data_8bf22cd12e2bc629dc5d86982c1c003f
#
_entry.id   8bf22cd12e2bc629dc5d86982c1c003f
#
_cell.length_a   1.000
_cell.length_b   1.000
_cell.length_c   1.000
_cell.angle_alpha   90.00
_cell.angle_beta   90.00
_cell.angle_gamma   90.00
#
_symmetry.space_group_name_H-M   'P 1'
#
loop_
_entity.id
_entity.type
_entity.pdbx_description
1 polymer ?
#
loop_
_entity_poly.entity_id
_entity_poly.type
_entity_poly.pdbx_seq_one_letter_code
_entity_poly.pdbx_strand_id
1 'polypeptide(L)'
;MRKWRIVDSEELYNVTGWGTSYFGINDKGHVVVTPRKDGVAVDLKELVDELQLRDVAAPVLVRFPDILDNRIEKVSCCFRQAADEYGYKGENFIIYPIKVNQMRPVVEEMINHGKKFNLGLEAGSKPELHAVIGVNTDPGSLVVCNGYKDESFIELALLAQKMGKRIFLVVEKLNELNLIAKMAKQLKVKPNIGIRIKLASSGSGKWEESGGDASKFGLTSSELLEALDFLEKKDMKDCLKLIHFHIGSQITKIRRIKNALREASQFFVQLNKMGFNIEFVDTGGGMGVDYDGTRSSSSESSVNYSIQEYVNDVVSTFVDVADKHGFPHPNIITETGRSLTAHHSVLIFEVLETASLPEMDDDWEPGEDAHELVKELYDIWDNLSQRSMLEPWHDAQQIREEALDLFSHGIVDLNTRAQIEKLYWSICREINSIASGMKHCPEEFRKLSKLLADKYFCNFSLFQSLPDSWAIDQMFPIMPIQRLDERPDREATLQDMTCDSDGKIANFVSSRADTTPLPLHSLRDKEHYYLAVFLVGAYQEILGDMHNLFGDTNAVHVSVNSKGYTIDQLIDGETVAEVLDYVQYNPKKLVRTLETWVTQSVKEGRISVEEGKEFLSNYRSGLYGYTYLE
;
A
#
# COMPACT_ATOMS: atom_id res chain seq x y z
N MET A 1 4.75 38.64 0.96
CA MET A 1 4.09 37.34 0.70
C MET A 1 2.95 37.11 1.69
N ARG A 2 1.85 36.47 1.29
CA ARG A 2 0.75 36.06 2.20
C ARG A 2 1.33 35.07 3.22
N LYS A 3 0.93 35.19 4.51
CA LYS A 3 1.30 34.22 5.53
C LYS A 3 0.75 32.84 5.18
N TRP A 4 1.56 31.80 5.28
CA TRP A 4 1.15 30.40 5.09
C TRP A 4 0.15 29.99 6.18
N ARG A 5 -0.82 29.18 5.84
CA ARG A 5 -1.87 28.69 6.74
C ARG A 5 -2.04 27.19 6.58
N ILE A 6 -2.59 26.55 7.57
CA ILE A 6 -2.89 25.11 7.59
C ILE A 6 -3.71 24.69 6.36
N VAL A 7 -4.71 25.48 5.95
CA VAL A 7 -5.49 25.19 4.73
C VAL A 7 -4.62 25.14 3.47
N ASP A 8 -3.55 25.94 3.42
CA ASP A 8 -2.63 25.92 2.28
C ASP A 8 -1.84 24.59 2.23
N SER A 9 -1.54 23.98 3.39
CA SER A 9 -0.94 22.63 3.49
C SER A 9 -1.97 21.53 3.21
N GLU A 10 -3.20 21.64 3.67
CA GLU A 10 -4.28 20.69 3.34
C GLU A 10 -4.52 20.61 1.84
N GLU A 11 -4.51 21.78 1.16
CA GLU A 11 -4.63 21.85 -0.30
C GLU A 11 -3.39 21.29 -1.00
N LEU A 12 -2.18 21.60 -0.51
CA LEU A 12 -0.91 21.16 -1.09
C LEU A 12 -0.78 19.64 -1.13
N TYR A 13 -1.05 18.99 0.00
CA TYR A 13 -0.97 17.53 0.15
C TYR A 13 -2.29 16.80 -0.14
N ASN A 14 -3.33 17.52 -0.59
CA ASN A 14 -4.67 17.00 -0.88
C ASN A 14 -5.30 16.16 0.24
N VAL A 15 -5.08 16.56 1.50
CA VAL A 15 -5.49 15.79 2.70
C VAL A 15 -7.00 15.53 2.72
N THR A 16 -7.82 16.53 2.35
CA THR A 16 -9.28 16.41 2.31
C THR A 16 -9.77 15.41 1.24
N GLY A 17 -9.01 15.22 0.16
CA GLY A 17 -9.32 14.31 -0.93
C GLY A 17 -9.16 12.85 -0.51
N TRP A 18 -7.93 12.43 -0.19
CA TRP A 18 -7.62 11.03 0.15
C TRP A 18 -7.94 10.66 1.60
N GLY A 19 -7.93 11.64 2.52
CA GLY A 19 -8.07 11.40 3.96
C GLY A 19 -9.46 10.96 4.41
N THR A 20 -10.48 11.12 3.58
CA THR A 20 -11.88 10.69 3.84
C THR A 20 -12.41 11.08 5.23
N SER A 21 -11.96 12.22 5.77
CA SER A 21 -12.24 12.75 7.11
C SER A 21 -11.68 11.93 8.29
N TYR A 22 -10.76 10.99 8.03
CA TYR A 22 -9.98 10.37 9.09
C TYR A 22 -8.74 11.18 9.42
N PHE A 23 -8.18 11.89 8.43
CA PHE A 23 -6.94 12.63 8.54
C PHE A 23 -7.18 14.13 8.36
N GLY A 24 -6.47 14.93 9.14
CA GLY A 24 -6.52 16.39 9.10
C GLY A 24 -5.27 17.00 9.71
N ILE A 25 -5.24 18.33 9.83
CA ILE A 25 -4.14 19.09 10.43
C ILE A 25 -4.69 19.95 11.54
N ASN A 26 -4.07 19.93 12.73
CA ASN A 26 -4.49 20.76 13.86
C ASN A 26 -3.82 22.16 13.85
N ASP A 27 -4.20 23.00 14.81
CA ASP A 27 -3.70 24.37 14.93
C ASP A 27 -2.19 24.47 15.28
N LYS A 28 -1.55 23.36 15.67
CA LYS A 28 -0.11 23.27 15.89
C LYS A 28 0.68 22.95 14.61
N GLY A 29 -0.01 22.74 13.47
CA GLY A 29 0.60 22.27 12.25
C GLY A 29 0.99 20.78 12.30
N HIS A 30 0.34 19.98 13.13
CA HIS A 30 0.55 18.54 13.22
C HIS A 30 -0.58 17.80 12.53
N VAL A 31 -0.26 16.64 11.93
CA VAL A 31 -1.27 15.72 11.41
C VAL A 31 -2.02 15.08 12.56
N VAL A 32 -3.34 15.03 12.43
CA VAL A 32 -4.24 14.37 13.38
C VAL A 32 -5.05 13.28 12.69
N VAL A 33 -5.33 12.22 13.44
CA VAL A 33 -6.20 11.11 13.02
C VAL A 33 -7.45 11.12 13.87
N THR A 34 -8.63 11.11 13.24
CA THR A 34 -9.96 11.06 13.89
C THR A 34 -10.66 9.76 13.50
N PRO A 35 -10.34 8.63 14.17
CA PRO A 35 -10.75 7.31 13.73
C PRO A 35 -12.27 7.10 13.68
N ARG A 36 -12.99 7.64 14.67
CA ARG A 36 -14.47 7.52 14.81
C ARG A 36 -15.23 8.68 14.18
N LYS A 37 -14.54 9.74 13.75
CA LYS A 37 -15.15 10.98 13.23
C LYS A 37 -16.08 11.68 14.24
N ASP A 38 -15.85 11.48 15.53
CA ASP A 38 -16.61 12.04 16.64
C ASP A 38 -15.94 13.24 17.32
N GLY A 39 -14.84 13.72 16.75
CA GLY A 39 -14.06 14.85 17.24
C GLY A 39 -12.91 14.47 18.16
N VAL A 40 -12.78 13.20 18.58
CA VAL A 40 -11.60 12.73 19.30
C VAL A 40 -10.50 12.43 18.30
N ALA A 41 -9.37 13.12 18.45
CA ALA A 41 -8.25 13.05 17.52
C ALA A 41 -6.98 12.57 18.22
N VAL A 42 -6.13 11.86 17.46
CA VAL A 42 -4.77 11.48 17.85
C VAL A 42 -3.80 12.36 17.07
N ASP A 43 -2.99 13.13 17.77
CA ASP A 43 -1.89 13.92 17.19
C ASP A 43 -0.71 13.00 16.93
N LEU A 44 -0.33 12.82 15.64
CA LEU A 44 0.72 11.87 15.26
C LEU A 44 2.10 12.29 15.77
N LYS A 45 2.38 13.59 15.85
CA LYS A 45 3.67 14.08 16.37
C LYS A 45 3.78 13.83 17.87
N GLU A 46 2.73 14.13 18.63
CA GLU A 46 2.68 13.84 20.06
C GLU A 46 2.76 12.34 20.35
N LEU A 47 2.12 11.52 19.51
CA LEU A 47 2.21 10.06 19.62
C LEU A 47 3.64 9.56 19.39
N VAL A 48 4.34 10.05 18.36
CA VAL A 48 5.73 9.66 18.09
C VAL A 48 6.64 10.08 19.25
N ASP A 49 6.46 11.29 19.79
CA ASP A 49 7.23 11.76 20.94
C ASP A 49 6.99 10.88 22.19
N GLU A 50 5.74 10.44 22.41
CA GLU A 50 5.42 9.49 23.48
C GLU A 50 6.06 8.12 23.26
N LEU A 51 6.08 7.62 22.01
CA LEU A 51 6.73 6.36 21.67
C LEU A 51 8.24 6.41 21.90
N GLN A 52 8.90 7.49 21.53
CA GLN A 52 10.33 7.68 21.83
C GLN A 52 10.63 7.65 23.34
N LEU A 53 9.76 8.27 24.17
CA LEU A 53 9.90 8.19 25.62
C LEU A 53 9.71 6.76 26.18
N ARG A 54 9.18 5.84 25.38
CA ARG A 54 9.01 4.43 25.70
C ARG A 54 10.04 3.54 25.01
N ASP A 55 11.13 4.11 24.49
CA ASP A 55 12.20 3.43 23.75
C ASP A 55 11.70 2.73 22.46
N VAL A 56 10.63 3.23 21.83
CA VAL A 56 10.14 2.75 20.53
C VAL A 56 10.56 3.71 19.45
N ALA A 57 11.60 3.35 18.70
CA ALA A 57 12.15 4.16 17.61
C ALA A 57 11.30 4.06 16.32
N ALA A 58 11.34 5.10 15.49
CA ALA A 58 10.89 5.04 14.11
C ALA A 58 11.93 4.29 13.23
N PRO A 59 11.50 3.57 12.16
CA PRO A 59 10.15 3.56 11.59
C PRO A 59 9.13 2.82 12.46
N VAL A 60 7.89 3.32 12.48
CA VAL A 60 6.80 2.71 13.23
C VAL A 60 5.52 2.69 12.41
N LEU A 61 4.86 1.53 12.38
CA LEU A 61 3.54 1.36 11.78
C LEU A 61 2.46 1.57 12.83
N VAL A 62 1.69 2.64 12.70
CA VAL A 62 0.58 2.95 13.60
C VAL A 62 -0.71 2.39 13.02
N ARG A 63 -1.41 1.55 13.79
CA ARG A 63 -2.70 0.96 13.41
C ARG A 63 -3.82 1.53 14.28
N PHE A 64 -4.92 1.89 13.63
CA PHE A 64 -6.14 2.43 14.25
C PHE A 64 -7.31 1.45 14.07
N PRO A 65 -7.56 0.52 15.02
CA PRO A 65 -8.66 -0.45 14.94
C PRO A 65 -10.03 0.22 14.76
N ASP A 66 -10.28 1.35 15.42
CA ASP A 66 -11.51 2.12 15.29
C ASP A 66 -11.83 2.56 13.83
N ILE A 67 -10.82 2.68 12.97
CA ILE A 67 -11.04 2.94 11.53
C ILE A 67 -11.62 1.70 10.85
N LEU A 68 -11.15 0.50 11.20
CA LEU A 68 -11.72 -0.76 10.68
C LEU A 68 -13.20 -0.85 11.03
N ASP A 69 -13.54 -0.58 12.28
CA ASP A 69 -14.91 -0.56 12.77
C ASP A 69 -15.79 0.40 11.99
N ASN A 70 -15.35 1.63 11.83
CA ASN A 70 -16.07 2.65 11.09
C ASN A 70 -16.23 2.27 9.61
N ARG A 71 -15.24 1.61 8.99
CA ARG A 71 -15.32 1.15 7.60
C ARG A 71 -16.33 0.01 7.43
N ILE A 72 -16.36 -0.96 8.34
CA ILE A 72 -17.35 -2.05 8.34
C ILE A 72 -18.76 -1.46 8.47
N GLU A 73 -18.97 -0.57 9.43
CA GLU A 73 -20.25 0.11 9.64
C GLU A 73 -20.70 0.89 8.41
N LYS A 74 -19.78 1.62 7.77
CA LYS A 74 -20.06 2.40 6.56
C LYS A 74 -20.54 1.52 5.40
N VAL A 75 -19.83 0.42 5.12
CA VAL A 75 -20.22 -0.52 4.05
C VAL A 75 -21.58 -1.15 4.36
N SER A 76 -21.78 -1.63 5.58
CA SER A 76 -23.07 -2.23 6.02
C SER A 76 -24.22 -1.23 5.93
N CYS A 77 -24.00 0.03 6.33
CA CYS A 77 -25.00 1.08 6.25
C CYS A 77 -25.41 1.35 4.79
N CYS A 78 -24.43 1.38 3.86
CA CYS A 78 -24.72 1.55 2.42
C CYS A 78 -25.58 0.40 1.88
N PHE A 79 -25.30 -0.85 2.28
CA PHE A 79 -26.15 -1.99 1.89
C PHE A 79 -27.57 -1.91 2.45
N ARG A 80 -27.72 -1.52 3.71
CA ARG A 80 -29.04 -1.33 4.32
C ARG A 80 -29.85 -0.25 3.61
N GLN A 81 -29.22 0.88 3.32
CA GLN A 81 -29.85 1.97 2.58
C GLN A 81 -30.27 1.53 1.17
N ALA A 82 -29.44 0.80 0.43
CA ALA A 82 -29.79 0.27 -0.87
C ALA A 82 -30.91 -0.78 -0.78
N ALA A 83 -30.89 -1.64 0.25
CA ALA A 83 -31.95 -2.63 0.47
C ALA A 83 -33.31 -1.96 0.67
N ASP A 84 -33.37 -0.90 1.47
CA ASP A 84 -34.58 -0.11 1.69
C ASP A 84 -35.03 0.59 0.40
N GLU A 85 -34.11 1.19 -0.36
CA GLU A 85 -34.39 1.93 -1.57
C GLU A 85 -34.94 1.05 -2.71
N TYR A 86 -34.34 -0.14 -2.91
CA TYR A 86 -34.70 -1.05 -4.01
C TYR A 86 -35.65 -2.19 -3.60
N GLY A 87 -36.10 -2.23 -2.36
CA GLY A 87 -36.97 -3.30 -1.86
C GLY A 87 -36.33 -4.68 -1.85
N TYR A 88 -35.01 -4.74 -1.65
CA TYR A 88 -34.24 -5.97 -1.61
C TYR A 88 -34.65 -6.85 -0.42
N LYS A 89 -34.86 -8.15 -0.69
CA LYS A 89 -35.39 -9.12 0.29
C LYS A 89 -34.36 -10.18 0.70
N GLY A 90 -33.19 -10.18 0.10
CA GLY A 90 -32.10 -11.08 0.50
C GLY A 90 -31.28 -10.51 1.67
N GLU A 91 -30.29 -11.27 2.09
CA GLU A 91 -29.30 -10.83 3.07
C GLU A 91 -28.01 -10.39 2.38
N ASN A 92 -27.29 -9.45 2.97
CA ASN A 92 -25.95 -9.13 2.52
C ASN A 92 -24.89 -9.62 3.52
N PHE A 93 -23.77 -10.08 2.99
CA PHE A 93 -22.61 -10.55 3.73
C PHE A 93 -21.37 -9.80 3.26
N ILE A 94 -20.65 -9.22 4.19
CA ILE A 94 -19.34 -8.63 3.95
C ILE A 94 -18.33 -9.74 4.24
N ILE A 95 -17.56 -10.16 3.24
CA ILE A 95 -16.50 -11.14 3.42
C ILE A 95 -15.16 -10.42 3.39
N TYR A 96 -14.36 -10.59 4.41
CA TYR A 96 -13.01 -10.06 4.49
C TYR A 96 -12.01 -11.09 3.99
N PRO A 97 -11.37 -10.86 2.81
CA PRO A 97 -10.28 -11.70 2.35
C PRO A 97 -9.03 -11.46 3.20
N ILE A 98 -8.63 -12.44 4.01
CA ILE A 98 -7.53 -12.22 4.96
C ILE A 98 -6.19 -11.93 4.28
N LYS A 99 -6.00 -12.36 3.02
CA LYS A 99 -4.81 -12.04 2.22
C LYS A 99 -4.49 -10.55 2.12
N VAL A 100 -5.48 -9.70 2.32
CA VAL A 100 -5.31 -8.24 2.24
C VAL A 100 -4.49 -7.69 3.41
N ASN A 101 -4.73 -8.21 4.60
CA ASN A 101 -3.88 -8.05 5.78
C ASN A 101 -4.17 -9.21 6.73
N GLN A 102 -3.22 -10.16 6.82
CA GLN A 102 -3.35 -11.41 7.57
C GLN A 102 -2.92 -11.27 9.03
N MET A 103 -2.49 -10.09 9.44
CA MET A 103 -2.08 -9.85 10.82
C MET A 103 -3.22 -10.20 11.78
N ARG A 104 -2.91 -11.03 12.77
CA ARG A 104 -3.90 -11.55 13.71
C ARG A 104 -4.76 -10.46 14.35
N PRO A 105 -4.21 -9.32 14.84
CA PRO A 105 -5.02 -8.26 15.43
C PRO A 105 -6.05 -7.66 14.46
N VAL A 106 -5.68 -7.53 13.17
CA VAL A 106 -6.59 -7.03 12.13
C VAL A 106 -7.73 -8.02 11.88
N VAL A 107 -7.42 -9.32 11.76
CA VAL A 107 -8.43 -10.36 11.53
C VAL A 107 -9.36 -10.52 12.74
N GLU A 108 -8.82 -10.48 13.96
CA GLU A 108 -9.61 -10.53 15.19
C GLU A 108 -10.55 -9.32 15.32
N GLU A 109 -10.09 -8.10 14.99
CA GLU A 109 -10.94 -6.90 14.99
C GLU A 109 -12.07 -7.02 13.97
N MET A 110 -11.77 -7.48 12.73
CA MET A 110 -12.80 -7.74 11.72
C MET A 110 -13.88 -8.69 12.22
N ILE A 111 -13.51 -9.77 12.96
CA ILE A 111 -14.46 -10.73 13.51
C ILE A 111 -15.27 -10.11 14.64
N ASN A 112 -14.58 -9.49 15.60
CA ASN A 112 -15.21 -8.98 16.83
C ASN A 112 -16.23 -7.89 16.52
N HIS A 113 -15.86 -6.90 15.74
CA HIS A 113 -16.75 -5.81 15.35
C HIS A 113 -17.73 -6.22 14.25
N GLY A 114 -17.26 -7.00 13.27
CA GLY A 114 -18.04 -7.39 12.09
C GLY A 114 -19.18 -8.38 12.35
N LYS A 115 -19.17 -9.11 13.47
CA LYS A 115 -20.17 -10.12 13.80
C LYS A 115 -21.61 -9.59 13.72
N LYS A 116 -21.86 -8.38 14.19
CA LYS A 116 -23.20 -7.74 14.15
C LYS A 116 -23.62 -7.30 12.74
N PHE A 117 -22.73 -7.40 11.75
CA PHE A 117 -22.95 -6.98 10.36
C PHE A 117 -22.83 -8.15 9.38
N ASN A 118 -23.00 -9.39 9.83
CA ASN A 118 -22.84 -10.59 9.00
C ASN A 118 -21.48 -10.66 8.28
N LEU A 119 -20.41 -10.18 8.95
CA LEU A 119 -19.08 -10.27 8.38
C LEU A 119 -18.56 -11.71 8.49
N GLY A 120 -18.07 -12.24 7.37
CA GLY A 120 -17.36 -13.51 7.29
C GLY A 120 -15.94 -13.32 6.78
N LEU A 121 -15.23 -14.43 6.60
CA LEU A 121 -13.85 -14.44 6.14
C LEU A 121 -13.68 -15.21 4.84
N GLU A 122 -12.67 -14.85 4.03
CA GLU A 122 -12.24 -15.62 2.87
C GLU A 122 -10.84 -16.17 3.12
N ALA A 123 -10.63 -17.41 2.67
CA ALA A 123 -9.33 -18.09 2.66
C ALA A 123 -9.02 -18.62 1.27
N GLY A 124 -7.86 -18.22 0.72
CA GLY A 124 -7.38 -18.62 -0.60
C GLY A 124 -6.23 -19.65 -0.56
N SER A 125 -5.79 -20.06 0.64
CA SER A 125 -4.70 -21.02 0.83
C SER A 125 -4.88 -21.88 2.08
N LYS A 126 -4.12 -22.99 2.20
CA LYS A 126 -4.18 -23.82 3.41
C LYS A 126 -3.82 -23.08 4.69
N PRO A 127 -2.71 -22.32 4.77
CA PRO A 127 -2.38 -21.54 5.95
C PRO A 127 -3.49 -20.57 6.34
N GLU A 128 -4.07 -19.89 5.35
CA GLU A 128 -5.20 -18.98 5.59
C GLU A 128 -6.43 -19.71 6.12
N LEU A 129 -6.77 -20.89 5.57
CA LEU A 129 -7.89 -21.68 6.09
C LEU A 129 -7.66 -22.12 7.54
N HIS A 130 -6.44 -22.54 7.90
CA HIS A 130 -6.08 -22.86 9.28
C HIS A 130 -6.25 -21.64 10.20
N ALA A 131 -5.79 -20.47 9.78
CA ALA A 131 -5.94 -19.23 10.52
C ALA A 131 -7.43 -18.89 10.73
N VAL A 132 -8.21 -18.86 9.64
CA VAL A 132 -9.63 -18.50 9.63
C VAL A 132 -10.46 -19.42 10.55
N ILE A 133 -10.23 -20.74 10.49
CA ILE A 133 -10.93 -21.70 11.35
C ILE A 133 -10.50 -21.54 12.80
N GLY A 134 -9.20 -21.30 13.05
CA GLY A 134 -8.64 -21.21 14.39
C GLY A 134 -9.03 -19.94 15.16
N VAL A 135 -9.09 -18.79 14.48
CA VAL A 135 -9.43 -17.51 15.14
C VAL A 135 -10.93 -17.30 15.30
N ASN A 136 -11.75 -17.84 14.40
CA ASN A 136 -13.21 -17.69 14.47
C ASN A 136 -13.88 -19.04 14.76
N THR A 137 -14.24 -19.30 16.00
CA THR A 137 -14.92 -20.54 16.43
C THR A 137 -16.44 -20.42 16.45
N ASP A 138 -17.02 -19.29 16.05
CA ASP A 138 -18.48 -19.08 16.04
C ASP A 138 -19.18 -20.05 15.07
N PRO A 139 -20.13 -20.86 15.53
CA PRO A 139 -20.97 -21.67 14.65
C PRO A 139 -21.81 -20.79 13.73
N GLY A 140 -21.95 -21.21 12.47
CA GLY A 140 -22.74 -20.47 11.47
C GLY A 140 -22.01 -19.28 10.84
N SER A 141 -20.80 -18.91 11.29
CA SER A 141 -19.99 -17.89 10.61
C SER A 141 -19.67 -18.32 9.18
N LEU A 142 -19.78 -17.37 8.24
CA LEU A 142 -19.57 -17.61 6.83
C LEU A 142 -18.09 -17.61 6.50
N VAL A 143 -17.65 -18.64 5.78
CA VAL A 143 -16.29 -18.74 5.22
C VAL A 143 -16.36 -19.07 3.74
N VAL A 144 -15.73 -18.25 2.93
CA VAL A 144 -15.57 -18.47 1.48
C VAL A 144 -14.17 -19.03 1.22
N CYS A 145 -14.10 -20.19 0.59
CA CYS A 145 -12.86 -20.87 0.24
C CYS A 145 -12.57 -20.71 -1.25
N ASN A 146 -11.78 -19.72 -1.59
CA ASN A 146 -11.28 -19.44 -2.94
C ASN A 146 -9.93 -20.12 -3.20
N GLY A 147 -9.28 -19.81 -4.31
CA GLY A 147 -7.95 -20.27 -4.64
C GLY A 147 -7.89 -21.74 -5.04
N TYR A 148 -6.68 -22.22 -5.30
CA TYR A 148 -6.43 -23.61 -5.70
C TYR A 148 -6.49 -24.55 -4.50
N LYS A 149 -7.28 -25.63 -4.59
CA LYS A 149 -7.56 -26.53 -3.47
C LYS A 149 -7.07 -27.95 -3.77
N ASP A 150 -6.42 -28.57 -2.81
CA ASP A 150 -6.10 -29.97 -2.79
C ASP A 150 -7.02 -30.76 -1.81
N GLU A 151 -6.81 -32.08 -1.72
CA GLU A 151 -7.62 -32.93 -0.85
C GLU A 151 -7.59 -32.49 0.62
N SER A 152 -6.43 -32.12 1.16
CA SER A 152 -6.31 -31.73 2.56
C SER A 152 -7.00 -30.41 2.87
N PHE A 153 -7.00 -29.45 1.95
CA PHE A 153 -7.77 -28.21 2.06
C PHE A 153 -9.27 -28.51 2.12
N ILE A 154 -9.75 -29.30 1.15
CA ILE A 154 -11.18 -29.65 1.04
C ILE A 154 -11.63 -30.45 2.25
N GLU A 155 -10.80 -31.41 2.71
CA GLU A 155 -11.09 -32.21 3.91
C GLU A 155 -11.28 -31.31 5.14
N LEU A 156 -10.34 -30.41 5.41
CA LEU A 156 -10.42 -29.48 6.55
C LEU A 156 -11.66 -28.59 6.46
N ALA A 157 -11.96 -28.03 5.27
CA ALA A 157 -13.14 -27.21 5.07
C ALA A 157 -14.44 -27.98 5.33
N LEU A 158 -14.57 -29.20 4.83
CA LEU A 158 -15.75 -30.03 5.04
C LEU A 158 -15.90 -30.50 6.50
N LEU A 159 -14.79 -30.76 7.20
CA LEU A 159 -14.82 -31.06 8.63
C LEU A 159 -15.29 -29.83 9.44
N ALA A 160 -14.81 -28.64 9.10
CA ALA A 160 -15.29 -27.40 9.73
C ALA A 160 -16.77 -27.14 9.43
N GLN A 161 -17.23 -27.44 8.22
CA GLN A 161 -18.66 -27.40 7.88
C GLN A 161 -19.47 -28.38 8.74
N LYS A 162 -18.97 -29.60 8.95
CA LYS A 162 -19.60 -30.60 9.80
C LYS A 162 -19.72 -30.17 11.28
N MET A 163 -18.79 -29.32 11.74
CA MET A 163 -18.80 -28.72 13.06
C MET A 163 -19.71 -27.49 13.18
N GLY A 164 -20.38 -27.09 12.08
CA GLY A 164 -21.37 -26.02 12.10
C GLY A 164 -20.98 -24.73 11.39
N LYS A 165 -19.76 -24.63 10.81
CA LYS A 165 -19.38 -23.48 9.98
C LYS A 165 -20.18 -23.45 8.69
N ARG A 166 -20.54 -22.26 8.20
CA ARG A 166 -21.12 -22.08 6.87
C ARG A 166 -19.99 -21.91 5.86
N ILE A 167 -19.51 -23.04 5.30
CA ILE A 167 -18.40 -23.06 4.34
C ILE A 167 -18.94 -23.09 2.91
N PHE A 168 -18.40 -22.25 2.01
CA PHE A 168 -18.54 -22.37 0.59
C PHE A 168 -17.21 -22.77 -0.05
N LEU A 169 -17.16 -23.91 -0.73
CA LEU A 169 -16.03 -24.33 -1.56
C LEU A 169 -16.24 -23.76 -2.96
N VAL A 170 -15.54 -22.69 -3.31
CA VAL A 170 -15.66 -22.05 -4.62
C VAL A 170 -14.75 -22.75 -5.61
N VAL A 171 -15.35 -23.39 -6.62
CA VAL A 171 -14.64 -24.11 -7.68
C VAL A 171 -13.97 -23.12 -8.62
N GLU A 172 -12.66 -23.16 -8.65
CA GLU A 172 -11.79 -22.32 -9.50
C GLU A 172 -11.33 -23.06 -10.77
N LYS A 173 -11.31 -24.40 -10.69
CA LYS A 173 -10.91 -25.32 -11.75
C LYS A 173 -11.85 -26.53 -11.77
N LEU A 174 -12.19 -27.01 -12.96
CA LEU A 174 -13.15 -28.09 -13.14
C LEU A 174 -12.79 -29.39 -12.39
N ASN A 175 -11.49 -29.73 -12.29
CA ASN A 175 -11.03 -30.93 -11.59
C ASN A 175 -11.29 -30.90 -10.07
N GLU A 176 -11.47 -29.74 -9.45
CA GLU A 176 -11.77 -29.61 -8.01
C GLU A 176 -13.11 -30.29 -7.66
N LEU A 177 -14.08 -30.32 -8.58
CA LEU A 177 -15.36 -31.00 -8.36
C LEU A 177 -15.19 -32.49 -8.06
N ASN A 178 -14.24 -33.16 -8.70
CA ASN A 178 -13.95 -34.58 -8.42
C ASN A 178 -13.42 -34.76 -7.00
N LEU A 179 -12.54 -33.85 -6.55
CA LEU A 179 -11.97 -33.88 -5.20
C LEU A 179 -13.05 -33.59 -4.16
N ILE A 180 -13.89 -32.59 -4.38
CA ILE A 180 -15.00 -32.23 -3.49
C ILE A 180 -15.98 -33.41 -3.38
N ALA A 181 -16.39 -34.01 -4.48
CA ALA A 181 -17.32 -35.17 -4.49
C ALA A 181 -16.72 -36.37 -3.75
N LYS A 182 -15.42 -36.66 -3.96
CA LYS A 182 -14.70 -37.74 -3.27
C LYS A 182 -14.69 -37.51 -1.76
N MET A 183 -14.26 -36.36 -1.32
CA MET A 183 -14.14 -36.01 0.11
C MET A 183 -15.51 -35.90 0.80
N ALA A 184 -16.50 -35.30 0.13
CA ALA A 184 -17.87 -35.22 0.62
C ALA A 184 -18.47 -36.59 0.90
N LYS A 185 -18.23 -37.56 -0.02
CA LYS A 185 -18.67 -38.97 0.16
C LYS A 185 -17.94 -39.64 1.33
N GLN A 186 -16.63 -39.48 1.46
CA GLN A 186 -15.83 -40.07 2.54
C GLN A 186 -16.26 -39.53 3.91
N LEU A 187 -16.46 -38.23 4.04
CA LEU A 187 -16.83 -37.57 5.30
C LEU A 187 -18.33 -37.59 5.60
N LYS A 188 -19.14 -38.04 4.62
CA LYS A 188 -20.61 -38.02 4.69
C LYS A 188 -21.15 -36.63 5.01
N VAL A 189 -20.67 -35.63 4.25
CA VAL A 189 -21.06 -34.22 4.36
C VAL A 189 -21.63 -33.77 3.02
N LYS A 190 -22.75 -33.06 3.04
CA LYS A 190 -23.29 -32.39 1.86
C LYS A 190 -22.58 -31.04 1.71
N PRO A 191 -21.68 -30.84 0.69
CA PRO A 191 -20.92 -29.61 0.58
C PRO A 191 -21.79 -28.45 0.10
N ASN A 192 -21.49 -27.20 0.54
CA ASN A 192 -21.97 -26.03 -0.16
C ASN A 192 -20.94 -25.66 -1.22
N ILE A 193 -21.32 -25.73 -2.48
CA ILE A 193 -20.45 -25.48 -3.62
C ILE A 193 -20.77 -24.09 -4.18
N GLY A 194 -19.71 -23.30 -4.39
CA GLY A 194 -19.73 -22.15 -5.26
C GLY A 194 -19.01 -22.46 -6.58
N ILE A 195 -19.34 -21.77 -7.63
CA ILE A 195 -18.58 -21.82 -8.89
C ILE A 195 -18.16 -20.41 -9.26
N ARG A 196 -16.84 -20.22 -9.50
CA ARG A 196 -16.33 -19.01 -10.08
C ARG A 196 -16.50 -19.03 -11.59
N ILE A 197 -17.21 -18.04 -12.11
CA ILE A 197 -17.45 -17.85 -13.55
C ILE A 197 -16.45 -16.83 -14.12
N LYS A 198 -15.92 -17.11 -15.30
CA LYS A 198 -15.19 -16.11 -16.09
C LYS A 198 -16.20 -15.19 -16.77
N LEU A 199 -15.99 -13.89 -16.62
CA LEU A 199 -16.74 -12.88 -17.34
C LEU A 199 -15.90 -12.34 -18.49
N ALA A 200 -16.53 -11.98 -19.61
CA ALA A 200 -15.87 -11.28 -20.71
C ALA A 200 -15.42 -9.86 -20.29
N SER A 201 -16.11 -9.29 -19.30
CA SER A 201 -15.75 -8.01 -18.71
C SER A 201 -14.48 -8.11 -17.90
N SER A 202 -13.45 -7.32 -18.25
CA SER A 202 -12.20 -7.17 -17.49
C SER A 202 -12.21 -5.92 -16.62
N GLY A 203 -11.36 -5.89 -15.60
CA GLY A 203 -11.09 -4.73 -14.76
C GLY A 203 -10.42 -3.59 -15.53
N SER A 204 -9.81 -2.66 -14.82
CA SER A 204 -9.02 -1.56 -15.39
C SER A 204 -7.78 -1.33 -14.52
N GLY A 205 -6.72 -0.71 -15.10
CA GLY A 205 -5.50 -0.39 -14.39
C GLY A 205 -4.55 -1.57 -14.24
N LYS A 206 -3.68 -1.52 -13.25
CA LYS A 206 -2.56 -2.44 -13.02
C LYS A 206 -2.94 -3.93 -12.86
N TRP A 207 -4.20 -4.23 -12.54
CA TRP A 207 -4.72 -5.59 -12.35
C TRP A 207 -5.74 -6.01 -13.42
N GLU A 208 -5.70 -5.41 -14.61
CA GLU A 208 -6.64 -5.73 -15.70
C GLU A 208 -6.61 -7.22 -16.10
N GLU A 209 -5.43 -7.85 -16.09
CA GLU A 209 -5.23 -9.27 -16.41
C GLU A 209 -5.83 -10.24 -15.38
N SER A 210 -6.25 -9.78 -14.20
CA SER A 210 -6.87 -10.63 -13.19
C SER A 210 -8.33 -10.96 -13.46
N GLY A 211 -8.95 -10.34 -14.48
CA GLY A 211 -10.30 -10.57 -14.97
C GLY A 211 -10.32 -10.98 -16.46
N GLY A 212 -11.51 -11.20 -17.02
CA GLY A 212 -11.70 -11.56 -18.44
C GLY A 212 -11.28 -12.99 -18.77
N ASP A 213 -11.23 -13.29 -20.08
CA ASP A 213 -10.94 -14.63 -20.60
C ASP A 213 -9.54 -15.13 -20.24
N ALA A 214 -8.56 -14.22 -20.11
CA ALA A 214 -7.19 -14.52 -19.70
C ALA A 214 -7.02 -14.80 -18.21
N SER A 215 -8.06 -14.64 -17.40
CA SER A 215 -8.01 -14.87 -15.95
C SER A 215 -7.47 -16.26 -15.62
N LYS A 216 -6.57 -16.32 -14.63
CA LYS A 216 -5.97 -17.55 -14.10
C LYS A 216 -7.03 -18.54 -13.58
N PHE A 217 -8.12 -18.02 -13.01
CA PHE A 217 -9.15 -18.77 -12.29
C PHE A 217 -10.55 -18.51 -12.84
N GLY A 218 -11.45 -19.44 -12.55
CA GLY A 218 -12.84 -19.42 -12.97
C GLY A 218 -13.09 -20.33 -14.17
N LEU A 219 -14.33 -20.77 -14.32
CA LEU A 219 -14.78 -21.63 -15.39
C LEU A 219 -15.29 -20.79 -16.58
N THR A 220 -14.92 -21.20 -17.79
CA THR A 220 -15.55 -20.73 -19.02
C THR A 220 -16.99 -21.24 -19.11
N SER A 221 -17.80 -20.69 -20.02
CA SER A 221 -19.19 -21.16 -20.18
C SER A 221 -19.28 -22.65 -20.56
N SER A 222 -18.34 -23.19 -21.33
CA SER A 222 -18.27 -24.63 -21.64
C SER A 222 -17.92 -25.44 -20.41
N GLU A 223 -16.88 -25.05 -19.65
CA GLU A 223 -16.51 -25.73 -18.40
C GLU A 223 -17.63 -25.67 -17.36
N LEU A 224 -18.37 -24.54 -17.31
CA LEU A 224 -19.54 -24.42 -16.44
C LEU A 224 -20.59 -25.47 -16.80
N LEU A 225 -20.94 -25.64 -18.08
CA LEU A 225 -21.90 -26.66 -18.50
C LEU A 225 -21.41 -28.08 -18.16
N GLU A 226 -20.12 -28.38 -18.32
CA GLU A 226 -19.53 -29.65 -17.88
C GLU A 226 -19.64 -29.85 -16.36
N ALA A 227 -19.43 -28.77 -15.57
CA ALA A 227 -19.59 -28.78 -14.13
C ALA A 227 -21.04 -29.06 -13.70
N LEU A 228 -22.02 -28.48 -14.38
CA LEU A 228 -23.44 -28.71 -14.13
C LEU A 228 -23.84 -30.14 -14.45
N ASP A 229 -23.42 -30.69 -15.59
CA ASP A 229 -23.65 -32.07 -15.98
C ASP A 229 -23.00 -33.05 -14.97
N PHE A 230 -21.78 -32.75 -14.50
CA PHE A 230 -21.13 -33.53 -13.45
C PHE A 230 -21.95 -33.54 -12.14
N LEU A 231 -22.43 -32.38 -11.67
CA LEU A 231 -23.22 -32.26 -10.44
C LEU A 231 -24.56 -33.04 -10.57
N GLU A 232 -25.23 -32.99 -11.72
CA GLU A 232 -26.45 -33.75 -11.97
C GLU A 232 -26.18 -35.26 -11.94
N LYS A 233 -25.12 -35.73 -12.65
CA LYS A 233 -24.74 -37.16 -12.67
C LYS A 233 -24.33 -37.70 -11.29
N LYS A 234 -23.86 -36.86 -10.39
CA LYS A 234 -23.45 -37.24 -9.03
C LYS A 234 -24.55 -37.07 -8.00
N ASP A 235 -25.75 -36.65 -8.39
CA ASP A 235 -26.86 -36.31 -7.48
C ASP A 235 -26.45 -35.21 -6.45
N MET A 236 -25.70 -34.22 -6.94
CA MET A 236 -25.18 -33.11 -6.17
C MET A 236 -25.72 -31.74 -6.65
N LYS A 237 -26.79 -31.74 -7.42
CA LYS A 237 -27.39 -30.51 -7.97
C LYS A 237 -27.71 -29.49 -6.88
N ASP A 238 -28.29 -29.94 -5.77
CA ASP A 238 -28.62 -29.09 -4.63
C ASP A 238 -27.40 -28.60 -3.83
N CYS A 239 -26.20 -29.07 -4.15
CA CYS A 239 -24.98 -28.59 -3.50
C CYS A 239 -24.51 -27.26 -4.09
N LEU A 240 -24.84 -26.99 -5.37
CA LEU A 240 -24.49 -25.70 -6.01
C LEU A 240 -25.44 -24.61 -5.52
N LYS A 241 -24.92 -23.68 -4.73
CA LYS A 241 -25.68 -22.63 -4.11
C LYS A 241 -25.18 -21.22 -4.40
N LEU A 242 -23.95 -21.10 -4.88
CA LEU A 242 -23.26 -19.81 -5.03
C LEU A 242 -22.61 -19.70 -6.42
N ILE A 243 -22.78 -18.55 -7.04
CA ILE A 243 -21.92 -18.11 -8.14
C ILE A 243 -21.02 -17.00 -7.65
N HIS A 244 -19.76 -17.06 -8.06
CA HIS A 244 -18.73 -16.08 -7.73
C HIS A 244 -18.10 -15.52 -9.00
N PHE A 245 -17.77 -14.24 -9.00
CA PHE A 245 -16.94 -13.65 -10.03
C PHE A 245 -16.01 -12.59 -9.42
N HIS A 246 -14.87 -12.39 -10.05
CA HIS A 246 -13.91 -11.38 -9.62
C HIS A 246 -13.27 -10.73 -10.85
N ILE A 247 -13.37 -9.42 -10.97
CA ILE A 247 -12.96 -8.65 -12.15
C ILE A 247 -11.67 -7.86 -11.94
N GLY A 248 -11.00 -8.04 -10.82
CA GLY A 248 -9.71 -7.41 -10.50
C GLY A 248 -9.69 -6.70 -9.16
N SER A 249 -8.53 -6.17 -8.82
CA SER A 249 -8.31 -5.32 -7.63
C SER A 249 -8.32 -3.84 -8.03
N GLN A 250 -8.56 -2.93 -7.09
CA GLN A 250 -8.50 -1.48 -7.29
C GLN A 250 -9.24 -1.04 -8.59
N ILE A 251 -10.51 -1.39 -8.69
CA ILE A 251 -11.30 -1.04 -9.88
C ILE A 251 -11.62 0.46 -9.83
N THR A 252 -11.05 1.22 -10.77
CA THR A 252 -11.11 2.68 -10.76
C THR A 252 -12.39 3.25 -11.37
N LYS A 253 -13.10 2.48 -12.23
CA LYS A 253 -14.23 2.96 -13.03
C LYS A 253 -15.52 2.19 -12.74
N ILE A 254 -16.54 2.85 -12.21
CA ILE A 254 -17.86 2.26 -11.92
C ILE A 254 -18.49 1.55 -13.14
N ARG A 255 -18.25 2.04 -14.35
CA ARG A 255 -18.76 1.43 -15.59
C ARG A 255 -18.31 -0.03 -15.78
N ARG A 256 -17.09 -0.37 -15.34
CA ARG A 256 -16.57 -1.74 -15.41
C ARG A 256 -17.35 -2.66 -14.48
N ILE A 257 -17.64 -2.19 -13.27
CA ILE A 257 -18.47 -2.89 -12.28
C ILE A 257 -19.88 -3.13 -12.85
N LYS A 258 -20.53 -2.10 -13.39
CA LYS A 258 -21.87 -2.22 -14.03
C LYS A 258 -21.91 -3.26 -15.15
N ASN A 259 -20.89 -3.29 -15.99
CA ASN A 259 -20.82 -4.27 -17.08
C ASN A 259 -20.70 -5.70 -16.55
N ALA A 260 -19.82 -5.92 -15.56
CA ALA A 260 -19.65 -7.21 -14.93
C ALA A 260 -20.91 -7.70 -14.20
N LEU A 261 -21.56 -6.82 -13.46
CA LEU A 261 -22.83 -7.12 -12.79
C LEU A 261 -23.92 -7.52 -13.78
N ARG A 262 -24.03 -6.81 -14.91
CA ARG A 262 -24.99 -7.14 -15.98
C ARG A 262 -24.73 -8.51 -16.56
N GLU A 263 -23.48 -8.87 -16.83
CA GLU A 263 -23.10 -10.18 -17.35
C GLU A 263 -23.35 -11.28 -16.30
N ALA A 264 -22.89 -11.11 -15.07
CA ALA A 264 -23.07 -12.06 -13.98
C ALA A 264 -24.55 -12.31 -13.65
N SER A 265 -25.39 -11.27 -13.73
CA SER A 265 -26.84 -11.41 -13.52
C SER A 265 -27.51 -12.34 -14.54
N GLN A 266 -26.98 -12.42 -15.77
CA GLN A 266 -27.48 -13.39 -16.76
C GLN A 266 -27.09 -14.83 -16.40
N PHE A 267 -25.89 -15.06 -15.86
CA PHE A 267 -25.53 -16.40 -15.35
C PHE A 267 -26.48 -16.81 -14.21
N PHE A 268 -26.77 -15.93 -13.27
CA PHE A 268 -27.77 -16.18 -12.21
C PHE A 268 -29.13 -16.58 -12.80
N VAL A 269 -29.62 -15.85 -13.78
CA VAL A 269 -30.91 -16.16 -14.45
C VAL A 269 -30.87 -17.51 -15.17
N GLN A 270 -29.82 -17.78 -15.94
CA GLN A 270 -29.74 -19.02 -16.73
C GLN A 270 -29.63 -20.26 -15.84
N LEU A 271 -28.81 -20.21 -14.80
CA LEU A 271 -28.67 -21.32 -13.85
C LEU A 271 -29.99 -21.64 -13.12
N ASN A 272 -30.72 -20.61 -12.68
CA ASN A 272 -32.05 -20.81 -12.07
C ASN A 272 -33.06 -21.38 -13.07
N LYS A 273 -33.06 -20.95 -14.35
CA LYS A 273 -33.88 -21.54 -15.42
C LYS A 273 -33.56 -23.01 -15.68
N MET A 274 -32.30 -23.41 -15.53
CA MET A 274 -31.87 -24.80 -15.63
C MET A 274 -32.20 -25.62 -14.37
N GLY A 275 -32.84 -24.99 -13.37
CA GLY A 275 -33.32 -25.64 -12.16
C GLY A 275 -32.23 -25.81 -11.09
N PHE A 276 -31.12 -25.09 -11.19
CA PHE A 276 -30.18 -24.92 -10.07
C PHE A 276 -30.69 -23.80 -9.17
N ASN A 277 -30.78 -24.08 -7.89
CA ASN A 277 -31.27 -23.08 -6.93
C ASN A 277 -30.08 -22.26 -6.41
N ILE A 278 -29.72 -21.19 -7.12
CA ILE A 278 -28.63 -20.29 -6.73
C ILE A 278 -29.15 -19.36 -5.64
N GLU A 279 -28.67 -19.58 -4.42
CA GLU A 279 -29.07 -18.82 -3.23
C GLU A 279 -28.19 -17.60 -2.98
N PHE A 280 -26.93 -17.62 -3.47
CA PHE A 280 -25.93 -16.61 -3.22
C PHE A 280 -25.27 -16.13 -4.51
N VAL A 281 -25.01 -14.84 -4.57
CA VAL A 281 -24.17 -14.23 -5.58
C VAL A 281 -23.02 -13.51 -4.87
N ASP A 282 -21.82 -13.97 -5.12
CA ASP A 282 -20.59 -13.36 -4.64
C ASP A 282 -19.99 -12.50 -5.75
N THR A 283 -20.03 -11.20 -5.54
CA THR A 283 -19.55 -10.20 -6.50
C THR A 283 -18.03 -10.03 -6.48
N GLY A 284 -17.35 -10.84 -5.65
CA GLY A 284 -15.90 -10.76 -5.46
C GLY A 284 -15.48 -9.45 -4.80
N GLY A 285 -14.20 -9.16 -4.95
CA GLY A 285 -13.59 -7.94 -4.45
C GLY A 285 -13.43 -6.88 -5.54
N GLY A 286 -12.51 -5.95 -5.27
CA GLY A 286 -12.11 -4.95 -6.26
C GLY A 286 -12.66 -3.55 -6.00
N MET A 287 -13.48 -3.35 -4.96
CA MET A 287 -13.87 -2.01 -4.53
C MET A 287 -12.60 -1.20 -4.21
N GLY A 288 -12.37 -0.16 -5.01
CA GLY A 288 -11.13 0.61 -4.95
C GLY A 288 -11.12 1.65 -3.83
N VAL A 289 -9.92 2.16 -3.60
CA VAL A 289 -9.61 3.26 -2.68
C VAL A 289 -9.08 4.44 -3.50
N ASP A 290 -9.48 5.63 -3.14
CA ASP A 290 -8.99 6.87 -3.75
C ASP A 290 -7.70 7.32 -3.04
N TYR A 291 -6.57 6.75 -3.48
CA TYR A 291 -5.27 7.03 -2.87
C TYR A 291 -4.76 8.45 -3.16
N ASP A 292 -5.09 9.01 -4.31
CA ASP A 292 -4.66 10.37 -4.68
C ASP A 292 -5.69 11.46 -4.35
N GLY A 293 -6.91 11.05 -3.97
CA GLY A 293 -7.97 11.97 -3.58
C GLY A 293 -8.55 12.80 -4.72
N THR A 294 -8.24 12.48 -5.99
CA THR A 294 -8.65 13.29 -7.14
C THR A 294 -10.04 12.93 -7.67
N ARG A 295 -10.56 11.77 -7.31
CA ARG A 295 -11.81 11.19 -7.85
C ARG A 295 -11.80 11.15 -9.38
N SER A 296 -10.65 10.95 -9.97
CA SER A 296 -10.42 10.97 -11.40
C SER A 296 -10.54 9.58 -12.01
N SER A 297 -11.18 9.50 -13.19
CA SER A 297 -11.18 8.27 -13.98
C SER A 297 -9.91 8.06 -14.81
N SER A 298 -9.00 9.03 -14.83
CA SER A 298 -7.72 8.99 -15.55
C SER A 298 -6.55 8.53 -14.69
N SER A 299 -6.68 8.57 -13.37
CA SER A 299 -5.66 8.08 -12.43
C SER A 299 -5.94 6.63 -12.03
N GLU A 300 -4.90 5.78 -12.06
CA GLU A 300 -4.97 4.40 -11.58
C GLU A 300 -4.96 4.30 -10.05
N SER A 301 -4.55 5.37 -9.38
CA SER A 301 -4.56 5.50 -7.92
C SER A 301 -5.85 6.14 -7.39
N SER A 302 -6.86 6.39 -8.25
CA SER A 302 -8.13 7.03 -7.88
C SER A 302 -9.33 6.15 -8.23
N VAL A 303 -10.51 6.51 -7.71
CA VAL A 303 -11.79 5.89 -8.07
C VAL A 303 -12.83 6.96 -8.36
N ASN A 304 -13.66 6.75 -9.39
CA ASN A 304 -14.68 7.70 -9.82
C ASN A 304 -16.08 7.41 -9.25
N TYR A 305 -16.17 6.70 -8.15
CA TYR A 305 -17.44 6.32 -7.50
C TYR A 305 -17.32 6.28 -5.99
N SER A 306 -18.44 6.37 -5.31
CA SER A 306 -18.58 6.19 -3.86
C SER A 306 -18.95 4.75 -3.51
N ILE A 307 -18.80 4.37 -2.23
CA ILE A 307 -19.27 3.07 -1.71
C ILE A 307 -20.77 2.92 -1.96
N GLN A 308 -21.56 3.99 -1.77
CA GLN A 308 -23.02 3.95 -1.97
C GLN A 308 -23.37 3.67 -3.43
N GLU A 309 -22.70 4.30 -4.39
CA GLU A 309 -22.93 4.05 -5.82
C GLU A 309 -22.58 2.61 -6.20
N TYR A 310 -21.46 2.07 -5.69
CA TYR A 310 -21.11 0.67 -5.87
C TYR A 310 -22.20 -0.27 -5.35
N VAL A 311 -22.64 -0.05 -4.11
CA VAL A 311 -23.66 -0.90 -3.46
C VAL A 311 -25.01 -0.79 -4.16
N ASN A 312 -25.41 0.42 -4.57
CA ASN A 312 -26.66 0.63 -5.32
C ASN A 312 -26.66 -0.16 -6.64
N ASP A 313 -25.55 -0.15 -7.38
CA ASP A 313 -25.44 -0.90 -8.63
C ASP A 313 -25.50 -2.41 -8.40
N VAL A 314 -24.85 -2.92 -7.33
CA VAL A 314 -24.91 -4.33 -6.98
C VAL A 314 -26.33 -4.75 -6.63
N VAL A 315 -26.98 -4.05 -5.71
CA VAL A 315 -28.30 -4.42 -5.20
C VAL A 315 -29.37 -4.27 -6.29
N SER A 316 -29.44 -3.12 -6.97
CA SER A 316 -30.45 -2.88 -8.01
C SER A 316 -30.37 -3.90 -9.17
N THR A 317 -29.14 -4.26 -9.60
CA THR A 317 -28.96 -5.23 -10.70
C THR A 317 -29.59 -6.59 -10.36
N PHE A 318 -29.39 -7.11 -9.17
CA PHE A 318 -29.93 -8.43 -8.81
C PHE A 318 -31.41 -8.39 -8.41
N VAL A 319 -31.90 -7.29 -7.86
CA VAL A 319 -33.35 -7.06 -7.65
C VAL A 319 -34.07 -7.04 -8.99
N ASP A 320 -33.63 -6.22 -9.95
CA ASP A 320 -34.27 -6.06 -11.25
C ASP A 320 -34.38 -7.37 -12.03
N VAL A 321 -33.31 -8.18 -12.06
CA VAL A 321 -33.35 -9.45 -12.81
C VAL A 321 -34.14 -10.53 -12.07
N ALA A 322 -34.10 -10.58 -10.76
CA ALA A 322 -34.87 -11.53 -9.97
C ALA A 322 -36.36 -11.26 -10.10
N ASP A 323 -36.80 -10.02 -9.92
CA ASP A 323 -38.21 -9.61 -10.06
C ASP A 323 -38.71 -9.87 -11.48
N LYS A 324 -37.94 -9.48 -12.51
CA LYS A 324 -38.27 -9.70 -13.92
C LYS A 324 -38.56 -11.16 -14.28
N HIS A 325 -37.85 -12.09 -13.64
CA HIS A 325 -37.94 -13.52 -13.92
C HIS A 325 -38.73 -14.30 -12.86
N GLY A 326 -39.19 -13.64 -11.80
CA GLY A 326 -39.94 -14.27 -10.71
C GLY A 326 -39.11 -15.19 -9.83
N PHE A 327 -37.80 -14.93 -9.70
CA PHE A 327 -36.91 -15.65 -8.80
C PHE A 327 -36.81 -14.94 -7.44
N PRO A 328 -36.51 -15.68 -6.36
CA PRO A 328 -36.13 -15.06 -5.10
C PRO A 328 -34.89 -14.16 -5.30
N HIS A 329 -34.81 -13.05 -4.55
CA HIS A 329 -33.60 -12.24 -4.51
C HIS A 329 -32.46 -13.08 -3.92
N PRO A 330 -31.31 -13.17 -4.60
CA PRO A 330 -30.16 -13.89 -4.03
C PRO A 330 -29.60 -13.15 -2.83
N ASN A 331 -28.98 -13.87 -1.90
CA ASN A 331 -28.14 -13.25 -0.91
C ASN A 331 -26.86 -12.71 -1.59
N ILE A 332 -26.47 -11.51 -1.26
CA ILE A 332 -25.30 -10.84 -1.89
C ILE A 332 -24.10 -10.96 -0.95
N ILE A 333 -23.00 -11.45 -1.51
CA ILE A 333 -21.68 -11.45 -0.89
C ILE A 333 -20.80 -10.45 -1.60
N THR A 334 -20.02 -9.67 -0.84
CA THR A 334 -18.95 -8.83 -1.36
C THR A 334 -17.66 -9.14 -0.63
N GLU A 335 -16.58 -9.44 -1.37
CA GLU A 335 -15.26 -9.70 -0.82
C GLU A 335 -14.50 -8.38 -0.61
N THR A 336 -14.89 -7.65 0.42
CA THR A 336 -14.39 -6.31 0.69
C THR A 336 -13.13 -6.37 1.55
N GLY A 337 -11.98 -6.13 0.95
CA GLY A 337 -10.68 -6.12 1.64
C GLY A 337 -10.04 -4.74 1.68
N ARG A 338 -9.42 -4.31 0.56
CA ARG A 338 -8.70 -3.04 0.44
C ARG A 338 -9.48 -1.85 1.00
N SER A 339 -10.75 -1.70 0.65
CA SER A 339 -11.55 -0.56 1.10
C SER A 339 -11.89 -0.58 2.59
N LEU A 340 -11.78 -1.72 3.27
CA LEU A 340 -11.88 -1.81 4.72
C LEU A 340 -10.57 -1.44 5.40
N THR A 341 -9.43 -1.94 4.89
CA THR A 341 -8.17 -1.89 5.63
C THR A 341 -7.25 -0.75 5.24
N ALA A 342 -7.28 -0.21 4.01
CA ALA A 342 -6.27 0.75 3.57
C ALA A 342 -6.06 1.92 4.56
N HIS A 343 -7.14 2.50 5.08
CA HIS A 343 -7.08 3.71 5.92
C HIS A 343 -6.61 3.47 7.36
N HIS A 344 -6.58 2.20 7.83
CA HIS A 344 -6.38 1.94 9.26
C HIS A 344 -4.92 2.02 9.71
N SER A 345 -3.96 2.01 8.81
CA SER A 345 -2.55 2.11 9.17
C SER A 345 -1.83 3.25 8.47
N VAL A 346 -0.85 3.78 9.21
CA VAL A 346 0.05 4.87 8.82
C VAL A 346 1.47 4.45 9.17
N LEU A 347 2.39 4.52 8.20
CA LEU A 347 3.81 4.31 8.45
C LEU A 347 4.46 5.66 8.73
N ILE A 348 5.19 5.77 9.84
CA ILE A 348 5.93 6.99 10.21
C ILE A 348 7.42 6.66 10.27
N PHE A 349 8.24 7.50 9.65
CA PHE A 349 9.69 7.39 9.66
C PHE A 349 10.37 8.74 9.72
N GLU A 350 11.62 8.75 10.14
CA GLU A 350 12.45 9.94 10.28
C GLU A 350 13.25 10.22 9.01
N VAL A 351 13.42 11.49 8.69
CA VAL A 351 14.42 11.95 7.70
C VAL A 351 15.75 12.15 8.42
N LEU A 352 16.76 11.41 7.99
CA LEU A 352 18.09 11.39 8.61
C LEU A 352 18.98 12.52 8.10
N GLU A 353 19.00 12.70 6.78
CA GLU A 353 19.83 13.71 6.13
C GLU A 353 19.27 14.09 4.75
N THR A 354 19.83 15.13 4.17
CA THR A 354 19.47 15.59 2.83
C THR A 354 20.72 15.76 1.97
N ALA A 355 20.59 15.48 0.68
CA ALA A 355 21.62 15.78 -0.31
C ALA A 355 21.02 16.63 -1.43
N SER A 356 21.61 17.78 -1.66
CA SER A 356 21.28 18.68 -2.75
C SER A 356 22.36 18.65 -3.81
N LEU A 357 22.00 18.97 -5.05
CA LEU A 357 22.99 19.20 -6.09
C LEU A 357 23.84 20.43 -5.73
N PRO A 358 25.16 20.43 -6.05
CA PRO A 358 26.05 21.51 -5.68
C PRO A 358 25.60 22.84 -6.29
N GLU A 359 25.89 23.92 -5.61
CA GLU A 359 25.52 25.28 -6.00
C GLU A 359 26.72 26.20 -5.85
N MET A 360 26.81 27.21 -6.70
CA MET A 360 27.80 28.25 -6.60
C MET A 360 27.27 29.35 -5.65
N ASP A 361 28.15 29.91 -4.85
CA ASP A 361 27.79 31.04 -4.00
C ASP A 361 27.43 32.27 -4.87
N ASP A 362 26.38 33.00 -4.51
CA ASP A 362 25.85 34.11 -5.31
C ASP A 362 26.88 35.22 -5.56
N ASP A 363 27.83 35.42 -4.64
CA ASP A 363 28.89 36.44 -4.71
C ASP A 363 30.18 35.90 -5.35
N TRP A 364 30.16 34.67 -5.91
CA TRP A 364 31.35 34.06 -6.45
C TRP A 364 31.64 34.58 -7.89
N GLU A 365 32.91 34.94 -8.15
CA GLU A 365 33.41 35.33 -9.48
C GLU A 365 34.62 34.48 -9.84
N PRO A 366 34.82 34.17 -11.16
CA PRO A 366 35.99 33.43 -11.62
C PRO A 366 37.26 34.30 -11.50
N GLY A 367 38.33 33.69 -10.98
CA GLY A 367 39.63 34.36 -10.95
C GLY A 367 40.19 34.61 -12.37
N GLU A 368 41.17 35.53 -12.50
CA GLU A 368 41.78 35.83 -13.80
C GLU A 368 42.35 34.57 -14.48
N ASP A 369 42.91 33.65 -13.70
CA ASP A 369 43.53 32.38 -14.17
C ASP A 369 42.51 31.23 -14.29
N ALA A 370 41.20 31.46 -14.13
CA ALA A 370 40.20 30.42 -14.25
C ALA A 370 40.17 29.87 -15.70
N HIS A 371 39.83 28.56 -15.80
CA HIS A 371 39.70 27.87 -17.09
C HIS A 371 38.65 28.56 -17.97
N GLU A 372 38.85 28.56 -19.30
CA GLU A 372 37.95 29.25 -20.25
C GLU A 372 36.50 28.76 -20.13
N LEU A 373 36.28 27.44 -20.05
CA LEU A 373 34.94 26.86 -19.84
C LEU A 373 34.24 27.32 -18.55
N VAL A 374 35.00 27.63 -17.49
CA VAL A 374 34.45 28.20 -16.25
C VAL A 374 33.99 29.63 -16.49
N LYS A 375 34.75 30.43 -17.21
CA LYS A 375 34.39 31.81 -17.56
C LYS A 375 33.16 31.86 -18.46
N GLU A 376 33.11 30.97 -19.47
CA GLU A 376 31.94 30.85 -20.35
C GLU A 376 30.66 30.48 -19.61
N LEU A 377 30.72 29.50 -18.69
CA LEU A 377 29.56 29.15 -17.85
C LEU A 377 29.15 30.27 -16.89
N TYR A 378 30.13 30.99 -16.34
CA TYR A 378 29.85 32.14 -15.52
C TYR A 378 29.14 33.26 -16.30
N ASP A 379 29.61 33.56 -17.53
CA ASP A 379 28.97 34.55 -18.40
C ASP A 379 27.52 34.14 -18.75
N ILE A 380 27.27 32.85 -18.96
CA ILE A 380 25.90 32.33 -19.16
C ILE A 380 25.06 32.58 -17.91
N TRP A 381 25.58 32.27 -16.72
CA TRP A 381 24.87 32.42 -15.44
C TRP A 381 24.55 33.89 -15.14
N ASP A 382 25.52 34.78 -15.26
CA ASP A 382 25.37 36.21 -14.95
C ASP A 382 24.40 36.92 -15.92
N ASN A 383 24.31 36.47 -17.17
CA ASN A 383 23.46 37.07 -18.21
C ASN A 383 22.15 36.34 -18.45
N LEU A 384 21.77 35.38 -17.59
CA LEU A 384 20.55 34.59 -17.76
C LEU A 384 19.31 35.49 -17.66
N SER A 385 18.41 35.40 -18.63
CA SER A 385 17.19 36.22 -18.66
C SER A 385 15.97 35.47 -19.14
N GLN A 386 14.77 35.94 -18.73
CA GLN A 386 13.48 35.35 -19.12
C GLN A 386 13.22 35.29 -20.64
N ARG A 387 13.92 36.08 -21.44
CA ARG A 387 13.64 36.18 -22.87
C ARG A 387 14.33 35.13 -23.73
N SER A 388 15.38 34.51 -23.23
CA SER A 388 16.13 33.45 -23.93
C SER A 388 16.71 32.48 -22.90
N MET A 389 16.08 31.33 -22.71
CA MET A 389 16.55 30.29 -21.77
C MET A 389 17.01 29.02 -22.49
N LEU A 390 16.49 28.75 -23.68
CA LEU A 390 16.80 27.50 -24.39
C LEU A 390 18.23 27.47 -24.91
N GLU A 391 18.70 28.57 -25.49
CA GLU A 391 20.07 28.66 -26.01
C GLU A 391 21.10 28.59 -24.88
N PRO A 392 21.04 29.41 -23.81
CA PRO A 392 21.90 29.26 -22.63
C PRO A 392 21.85 27.88 -21.98
N TRP A 393 20.70 27.25 -21.98
CA TRP A 393 20.53 25.87 -21.46
C TRP A 393 21.34 24.86 -22.29
N HIS A 394 21.24 24.92 -23.63
CA HIS A 394 21.97 24.01 -24.50
C HIS A 394 23.49 24.29 -24.47
N ASP A 395 23.89 25.56 -24.42
CA ASP A 395 25.30 25.94 -24.31
C ASP A 395 25.89 25.44 -22.97
N ALA A 396 25.18 25.59 -21.86
CA ALA A 396 25.64 25.08 -20.58
C ALA A 396 25.75 23.54 -20.56
N GLN A 397 24.84 22.82 -21.22
CA GLN A 397 24.93 21.36 -21.37
C GLN A 397 26.18 20.98 -22.21
N GLN A 398 26.41 21.65 -23.31
CA GLN A 398 27.56 21.38 -24.18
C GLN A 398 28.89 21.64 -23.45
N ILE A 399 29.01 22.77 -22.74
CA ILE A 399 30.22 23.11 -21.97
C ILE A 399 30.48 22.07 -20.89
N ARG A 400 29.42 21.61 -20.20
CA ARG A 400 29.53 20.54 -19.18
C ARG A 400 30.00 19.21 -19.79
N GLU A 401 29.47 18.81 -20.94
CA GLU A 401 29.90 17.60 -21.65
C GLU A 401 31.35 17.68 -22.07
N GLU A 402 31.76 18.81 -22.65
CA GLU A 402 33.16 19.08 -23.04
C GLU A 402 34.10 19.01 -21.84
N ALA A 403 33.73 19.64 -20.73
CA ALA A 403 34.51 19.59 -19.49
C ALA A 403 34.68 18.18 -18.93
N LEU A 404 33.64 17.35 -18.99
CA LEU A 404 33.68 15.94 -18.57
C LEU A 404 34.63 15.13 -19.48
N ASP A 405 34.62 15.39 -20.76
CA ASP A 405 35.53 14.75 -21.74
C ASP A 405 36.98 15.15 -21.47
N LEU A 406 37.27 16.45 -21.34
CA LEU A 406 38.58 16.98 -21.02
C LEU A 406 39.10 16.46 -19.66
N PHE A 407 38.22 16.34 -18.65
CA PHE A 407 38.61 15.76 -17.37
C PHE A 407 38.99 14.28 -17.51
N SER A 408 38.24 13.51 -18.30
CA SER A 408 38.54 12.08 -18.51
C SER A 408 39.86 11.85 -19.24
N HIS A 409 40.32 12.85 -20.02
CA HIS A 409 41.63 12.86 -20.68
C HIS A 409 42.74 13.49 -19.84
N GLY A 410 42.45 13.93 -18.60
CA GLY A 410 43.44 14.52 -17.70
C GLY A 410 43.90 15.93 -18.07
N ILE A 411 43.12 16.63 -18.91
CA ILE A 411 43.41 18.01 -19.36
C ILE A 411 42.87 19.03 -18.37
N VAL A 412 41.68 18.80 -17.85
CA VAL A 412 41.02 19.62 -16.82
C VAL A 412 41.26 19.00 -15.45
N ASP A 413 41.57 19.80 -14.44
CA ASP A 413 41.78 19.37 -13.07
C ASP A 413 40.45 19.25 -12.29
N LEU A 414 40.54 18.68 -11.08
CA LEU A 414 39.36 18.43 -10.23
C LEU A 414 38.70 19.74 -9.76
N ASN A 415 39.46 20.81 -9.49
CA ASN A 415 38.90 22.08 -9.06
C ASN A 415 38.08 22.74 -10.17
N THR A 416 38.61 22.76 -11.38
CA THR A 416 37.92 23.28 -12.57
C THR A 416 36.63 22.49 -12.83
N ARG A 417 36.71 21.16 -12.76
CA ARG A 417 35.52 20.30 -12.86
C ARG A 417 34.45 20.62 -11.80
N ALA A 418 34.85 20.80 -10.54
CA ALA A 418 33.93 21.13 -9.47
C ALA A 418 33.27 22.52 -9.67
N GLN A 419 34.02 23.52 -10.17
CA GLN A 419 33.47 24.84 -10.49
C GLN A 419 32.43 24.72 -11.62
N ILE A 420 32.72 23.96 -12.65
CA ILE A 420 31.82 23.73 -13.79
C ILE A 420 30.54 23.03 -13.32
N GLU A 421 30.65 21.99 -12.46
CA GLU A 421 29.49 21.32 -11.91
C GLU A 421 28.61 22.27 -11.09
N LYS A 422 29.19 23.10 -10.23
CA LYS A 422 28.46 24.08 -9.43
C LYS A 422 27.75 25.12 -10.30
N LEU A 423 28.44 25.72 -11.26
CA LEU A 423 27.87 26.71 -12.18
C LEU A 423 26.74 26.12 -13.02
N TYR A 424 26.94 24.93 -13.57
CA TYR A 424 25.92 24.24 -14.35
C TYR A 424 24.62 24.04 -13.54
N TRP A 425 24.73 23.57 -12.28
CA TRP A 425 23.56 23.35 -11.45
C TRP A 425 22.92 24.66 -10.98
N SER A 426 23.69 25.73 -10.78
CA SER A 426 23.17 27.07 -10.50
C SER A 426 22.37 27.60 -11.70
N ILE A 427 22.89 27.46 -12.93
CA ILE A 427 22.15 27.78 -14.16
C ILE A 427 20.84 27.00 -14.24
N CYS A 428 20.88 25.70 -13.97
CA CYS A 428 19.69 24.85 -13.97
C CYS A 428 18.63 25.32 -12.99
N ARG A 429 19.03 25.74 -11.76
CA ARG A 429 18.10 26.28 -10.75
C ARG A 429 17.48 27.60 -11.16
N GLU A 430 18.29 28.50 -11.70
CA GLU A 430 17.81 29.79 -12.19
C GLU A 430 16.78 29.59 -13.32
N ILE A 431 17.08 28.73 -14.30
CA ILE A 431 16.15 28.36 -15.39
C ILE A 431 14.86 27.76 -14.82
N ASN A 432 14.94 26.85 -13.84
CA ASN A 432 13.78 26.24 -13.21
C ASN A 432 12.93 27.27 -12.47
N SER A 433 13.57 28.21 -11.78
CA SER A 433 12.90 29.33 -11.10
C SER A 433 12.12 30.21 -12.07
N ILE A 434 12.74 30.59 -13.17
CA ILE A 434 12.11 31.39 -14.23
C ILE A 434 10.97 30.61 -14.88
N ALA A 435 11.20 29.34 -15.24
CA ALA A 435 10.23 28.47 -15.90
C ALA A 435 8.97 28.22 -15.04
N SER A 436 9.15 28.10 -13.74
CA SER A 436 8.05 27.91 -12.77
C SER A 436 7.08 29.10 -12.72
N GLY A 437 7.52 30.29 -13.10
CA GLY A 437 6.69 31.50 -13.21
C GLY A 437 5.97 31.64 -14.56
N MET A 438 6.23 30.79 -15.54
CA MET A 438 5.68 30.88 -16.89
C MET A 438 4.28 30.24 -17.00
N LYS A 439 3.40 30.89 -17.77
CA LYS A 439 2.07 30.33 -18.11
C LYS A 439 2.15 29.05 -18.97
N HIS A 440 3.18 28.95 -19.81
CA HIS A 440 3.48 27.79 -20.66
C HIS A 440 4.96 27.46 -20.50
N CYS A 441 5.25 26.46 -19.68
CA CYS A 441 6.61 25.95 -19.49
C CYS A 441 6.92 24.92 -20.60
N PRO A 442 8.07 25.06 -21.33
CA PRO A 442 8.56 24.06 -22.25
C PRO A 442 8.73 22.68 -21.58
N GLU A 443 8.54 21.62 -22.36
CA GLU A 443 8.59 20.24 -21.82
C GLU A 443 9.98 19.89 -21.25
N GLU A 444 11.04 20.41 -21.87
CA GLU A 444 12.42 20.24 -21.42
C GLU A 444 12.61 20.73 -19.97
N PHE A 445 12.00 21.85 -19.61
CA PHE A 445 12.14 22.44 -18.27
C PHE A 445 11.23 21.79 -17.23
N ARG A 446 10.14 21.12 -17.62
CA ARG A 446 9.31 20.34 -16.69
C ARG A 446 10.08 19.17 -16.05
N LYS A 447 11.02 18.57 -16.80
CA LYS A 447 11.88 17.50 -16.28
C LYS A 447 12.95 18.03 -15.34
N LEU A 448 13.30 19.32 -15.46
CA LEU A 448 14.34 19.95 -14.68
C LEU A 448 13.99 20.03 -13.19
N SER A 449 12.74 20.34 -12.83
CA SER A 449 12.26 20.36 -11.45
C SER A 449 12.49 18.99 -10.76
N LYS A 450 12.19 17.88 -11.45
CA LYS A 450 12.46 16.54 -10.92
C LYS A 450 13.94 16.23 -10.75
N LEU A 451 14.77 16.73 -11.68
CA LEU A 451 16.22 16.52 -11.64
C LEU A 451 16.87 17.31 -10.50
N LEU A 452 16.36 18.51 -10.22
CA LEU A 452 16.85 19.41 -9.18
C LEU A 452 16.32 19.12 -7.79
N ALA A 453 15.34 18.21 -7.66
CA ALA A 453 14.79 17.85 -6.37
C ALA A 453 15.86 17.30 -5.43
N ASP A 454 15.84 17.77 -4.19
CA ASP A 454 16.72 17.28 -3.13
C ASP A 454 16.44 15.80 -2.83
N LYS A 455 17.44 15.08 -2.38
CA LYS A 455 17.30 13.71 -1.90
C LYS A 455 17.16 13.72 -0.38
N TYR A 456 16.05 13.23 0.13
CA TYR A 456 15.79 13.08 1.55
C TYR A 456 15.98 11.62 1.91
N PHE A 457 17.03 11.30 2.68
CA PHE A 457 17.32 9.95 3.15
C PHE A 457 16.51 9.64 4.39
N CYS A 458 15.68 8.61 4.31
CA CYS A 458 14.65 8.30 5.28
C CYS A 458 14.90 6.94 5.92
N ASN A 459 14.78 6.87 7.24
CA ASN A 459 14.97 5.63 8.00
C ASN A 459 13.78 4.67 7.80
N PHE A 460 13.73 3.98 6.69
CA PHE A 460 12.78 2.90 6.37
C PHE A 460 13.31 2.08 5.18
N SER A 461 12.73 0.91 4.93
CA SER A 461 12.93 0.14 3.70
C SER A 461 11.68 0.21 2.84
N LEU A 462 11.82 0.64 1.59
CA LEU A 462 10.73 0.67 0.61
C LEU A 462 10.22 -0.75 0.32
N PHE A 463 11.14 -1.70 0.20
CA PHE A 463 10.85 -3.10 -0.12
C PHE A 463 10.05 -3.78 0.98
N GLN A 464 10.39 -3.51 2.24
CA GLN A 464 9.69 -4.07 3.40
C GLN A 464 8.34 -3.40 3.65
N SER A 465 8.29 -2.07 3.57
CA SER A 465 7.14 -1.32 4.07
C SER A 465 6.15 -0.88 3.01
N LEU A 466 6.58 -0.72 1.74
CA LEU A 466 5.77 -0.19 0.63
C LEU A 466 6.00 -0.98 -0.67
N PRO A 467 5.88 -2.32 -0.66
CA PRO A 467 6.20 -3.15 -1.83
C PRO A 467 5.39 -2.80 -3.08
N ASP A 468 4.12 -2.37 -2.95
CA ASP A 468 3.32 -1.95 -4.10
C ASP A 468 3.84 -0.66 -4.75
N SER A 469 4.49 0.22 -3.99
CA SER A 469 5.13 1.42 -4.56
C SER A 469 6.28 1.03 -5.48
N TRP A 470 7.12 0.07 -5.05
CA TRP A 470 8.23 -0.45 -5.82
C TRP A 470 7.78 -1.35 -6.99
N ALA A 471 6.94 -2.35 -6.70
CA ALA A 471 6.63 -3.41 -7.67
C ALA A 471 5.66 -2.95 -8.79
N ILE A 472 4.77 -2.02 -8.50
CA ILE A 472 3.69 -1.63 -9.41
C ILE A 472 3.45 -0.11 -9.46
N ASP A 473 4.38 0.72 -9.01
CA ASP A 473 4.25 2.18 -8.97
C ASP A 473 2.95 2.68 -8.30
N GLN A 474 2.46 1.98 -7.27
CA GLN A 474 1.30 2.44 -6.50
C GLN A 474 1.68 3.72 -5.77
N MET A 475 0.92 4.79 -6.00
CA MET A 475 1.09 6.03 -5.24
C MET A 475 0.37 5.93 -3.90
N PHE A 476 1.05 6.40 -2.85
CA PHE A 476 0.49 6.58 -1.52
C PHE A 476 0.57 8.06 -1.13
N PRO A 477 -0.37 8.58 -0.34
CA PRO A 477 -0.24 9.90 0.25
C PRO A 477 0.96 9.94 1.19
N ILE A 478 1.84 10.93 1.00
CA ILE A 478 3.02 11.14 1.85
C ILE A 478 3.10 12.62 2.21
N MET A 479 3.30 12.92 3.49
CA MET A 479 3.49 14.29 3.95
C MET A 479 4.21 14.34 5.30
N PRO A 480 4.77 15.49 5.69
CA PRO A 480 5.27 15.70 7.06
C PRO A 480 4.14 15.57 8.08
N ILE A 481 4.44 15.08 9.28
CA ILE A 481 3.46 15.06 10.39
C ILE A 481 3.54 16.32 11.27
N GLN A 482 4.45 17.24 10.98
CA GLN A 482 4.73 18.45 11.73
C GLN A 482 5.06 19.62 10.79
N ARG A 483 5.08 20.87 11.33
CA ARG A 483 5.42 22.10 10.61
C ARG A 483 4.49 22.43 9.44
N LEU A 484 3.26 21.96 9.48
CA LEU A 484 2.29 22.20 8.41
C LEU A 484 1.63 23.59 8.48
N ASP A 485 1.95 24.39 9.49
CA ASP A 485 1.68 25.82 9.60
C ASP A 485 2.78 26.68 8.96
N GLU A 486 3.86 26.06 8.49
CA GLU A 486 4.97 26.68 7.77
C GLU A 486 4.89 26.36 6.25
N ARG A 487 5.44 27.26 5.44
CA ARG A 487 5.53 27.01 4.00
C ARG A 487 6.72 26.09 3.71
N PRO A 488 6.53 24.97 2.99
CA PRO A 488 7.65 24.17 2.49
C PRO A 488 8.56 25.02 1.60
N ASP A 489 9.87 24.86 1.76
CA ASP A 489 10.91 25.62 1.07
C ASP A 489 11.80 24.74 0.18
N ARG A 490 11.55 23.42 0.15
CA ARG A 490 12.27 22.42 -0.64
C ARG A 490 11.32 21.57 -1.48
N GLU A 491 11.83 21.07 -2.58
CA GLU A 491 11.22 20.02 -3.39
C GLU A 491 12.09 18.78 -3.31
N ALA A 492 11.53 17.62 -2.97
CA ALA A 492 12.28 16.43 -2.62
C ALA A 492 11.83 15.14 -3.32
N THR A 493 12.76 14.22 -3.45
CA THR A 493 12.53 12.77 -3.63
C THR A 493 12.95 12.06 -2.36
N LEU A 494 12.29 10.94 -2.03
CA LEU A 494 12.63 10.15 -0.85
C LEU A 494 13.52 8.98 -1.24
N GLN A 495 14.57 8.76 -0.47
CA GLN A 495 15.47 7.61 -0.60
C GLN A 495 15.34 6.77 0.67
N ASP A 496 15.20 5.47 0.53
CA ASP A 496 15.20 4.55 1.66
C ASP A 496 16.63 4.22 2.15
N MET A 497 16.74 3.39 3.17
CA MET A 497 18.03 2.98 3.76
C MET A 497 18.72 1.84 3.02
N THR A 498 18.06 1.24 2.02
CA THR A 498 18.68 0.15 1.28
C THR A 498 19.75 0.67 0.32
N CYS A 499 20.70 -0.20 -0.05
CA CYS A 499 21.72 0.17 -1.03
C CYS A 499 21.22 0.07 -2.49
N ASP A 500 19.96 -0.32 -2.70
CA ASP A 500 19.38 -0.48 -4.03
C ASP A 500 18.94 0.85 -4.63
N SER A 501 19.23 1.07 -5.90
CA SER A 501 18.82 2.27 -6.62
C SER A 501 17.30 2.42 -6.79
N ASP A 502 16.55 1.33 -6.64
CA ASP A 502 15.08 1.32 -6.70
C ASP A 502 14.43 1.67 -5.35
N GLY A 503 15.22 1.74 -4.26
CA GLY A 503 14.79 2.18 -2.93
C GLY A 503 14.48 3.68 -2.89
N LYS A 504 13.61 4.16 -3.79
CA LYS A 504 13.26 5.58 -3.91
C LYS A 504 11.79 5.81 -4.25
N ILE A 505 11.24 6.92 -3.77
CA ILE A 505 9.94 7.43 -4.17
C ILE A 505 10.16 8.78 -4.85
N ALA A 506 9.70 8.90 -6.11
CA ALA A 506 9.87 10.10 -6.94
C ALA A 506 8.54 10.64 -7.50
N ASN A 507 7.43 9.93 -7.27
CA ASN A 507 6.10 10.34 -7.70
C ASN A 507 5.18 10.45 -6.47
N PHE A 508 4.53 11.59 -6.30
CA PHE A 508 3.77 11.90 -5.08
C PHE A 508 2.35 12.32 -5.42
N VAL A 509 1.44 12.08 -4.47
CA VAL A 509 0.07 12.58 -4.51
C VAL A 509 0.09 14.09 -4.35
N SER A 510 -0.57 14.79 -5.27
CA SER A 510 -0.64 16.25 -5.28
C SER A 510 -2.02 16.68 -5.78
N SER A 511 -2.47 17.86 -5.37
CA SER A 511 -3.69 18.48 -5.91
C SER A 511 -3.58 18.86 -7.39
N ARG A 512 -2.37 18.83 -7.95
CA ARG A 512 -2.08 19.08 -9.37
C ARG A 512 -2.01 17.75 -10.11
N ALA A 513 -2.50 17.72 -11.33
CA ALA A 513 -2.53 16.50 -12.17
C ALA A 513 -1.15 15.94 -12.57
N ASP A 514 -0.08 16.71 -12.38
CA ASP A 514 1.29 16.30 -12.70
C ASP A 514 1.98 15.78 -11.43
N THR A 515 2.60 14.62 -11.53
CA THR A 515 3.46 14.06 -10.47
C THR A 515 4.67 14.96 -10.27
N THR A 516 4.64 15.80 -9.23
CA THR A 516 5.71 16.72 -8.86
C THR A 516 6.58 16.10 -7.75
N PRO A 517 7.82 16.59 -7.54
CA PRO A 517 8.56 16.32 -6.32
C PRO A 517 7.75 16.70 -5.07
N LEU A 518 8.03 16.05 -3.95
CA LEU A 518 7.34 16.30 -2.69
C LEU A 518 7.80 17.62 -2.07
N PRO A 519 6.91 18.60 -1.83
CA PRO A 519 7.27 19.80 -1.10
C PRO A 519 7.56 19.47 0.37
N LEU A 520 8.74 19.80 0.86
CA LEU A 520 9.19 19.54 2.22
C LEU A 520 9.87 20.79 2.82
N HIS A 521 10.19 20.73 4.12
CA HIS A 521 10.88 21.78 4.83
C HIS A 521 12.36 21.44 4.97
N SER A 522 13.25 22.43 4.89
CA SER A 522 14.65 22.28 5.27
C SER A 522 14.78 21.70 6.67
N LEU A 523 15.71 20.75 6.85
CA LEU A 523 16.01 20.20 8.19
C LEU A 523 16.57 21.28 9.10
N ARG A 524 16.24 21.21 10.38
CA ARG A 524 16.76 22.09 11.44
C ARG A 524 17.68 21.30 12.36
N ASP A 525 18.75 21.91 12.80
CA ASP A 525 19.67 21.30 13.75
C ASP A 525 18.94 20.80 15.00
N LYS A 526 19.15 19.55 15.37
CA LYS A 526 18.59 18.89 16.56
C LYS A 526 17.06 18.73 16.57
N GLU A 527 16.39 18.95 15.46
CA GLU A 527 14.95 18.69 15.32
C GLU A 527 14.76 17.38 14.53
N HIS A 528 14.08 16.41 15.13
CA HIS A 528 13.63 15.23 14.41
C HIS A 528 12.53 15.61 13.42
N TYR A 529 12.70 15.27 12.16
CA TYR A 529 11.74 15.57 11.10
C TYR A 529 11.11 14.27 10.58
N TYR A 530 9.82 14.11 10.86
CA TYR A 530 9.09 12.90 10.54
C TYR A 530 8.18 13.08 9.33
N LEU A 531 8.18 12.06 8.47
CA LEU A 531 7.23 11.90 7.37
C LEU A 531 6.31 10.72 7.67
N ALA A 532 5.10 10.78 7.15
CA ALA A 532 4.16 9.68 7.20
C ALA A 532 3.68 9.27 5.82
N VAL A 533 3.51 7.96 5.62
CA VAL A 533 2.82 7.37 4.47
C VAL A 533 1.48 6.84 4.94
N PHE A 534 0.42 7.30 4.29
CA PHE A 534 -0.96 6.98 4.67
C PHE A 534 -1.55 5.90 3.76
N LEU A 535 -2.65 5.29 4.21
CA LEU A 535 -3.42 4.28 3.47
C LEU A 535 -2.64 2.99 3.19
N VAL A 536 -1.71 2.62 4.07
CA VAL A 536 -0.83 1.44 3.93
C VAL A 536 -1.42 0.16 4.52
N GLY A 537 -2.63 0.18 5.07
CA GLY A 537 -3.25 -0.95 5.77
C GLY A 537 -3.65 -2.14 4.88
N ALA A 538 -3.55 -2.02 3.56
CA ALA A 538 -3.88 -3.07 2.62
C ALA A 538 -2.64 -3.53 1.87
N TYR A 539 -2.31 -4.82 1.98
CA TYR A 539 -1.23 -5.55 1.30
C TYR A 539 0.20 -5.23 1.75
N GLN A 540 0.51 -4.01 2.15
CA GLN A 540 1.90 -3.56 2.33
C GLN A 540 2.67 -4.39 3.37
N GLU A 541 2.13 -4.59 4.56
CA GLU A 541 2.76 -5.41 5.61
C GLU A 541 2.98 -6.87 5.22
N ILE A 542 2.13 -7.40 4.34
CA ILE A 542 2.08 -8.83 4.04
C ILE A 542 2.94 -9.20 2.83
N LEU A 543 3.20 -8.24 1.95
CA LEU A 543 4.00 -8.42 0.74
C LEU A 543 5.42 -7.88 0.87
N GLY A 544 5.81 -7.40 2.06
CA GLY A 544 7.15 -6.88 2.33
C GLY A 544 8.25 -7.90 2.05
N ASP A 545 9.43 -7.42 1.64
CA ASP A 545 10.62 -8.22 1.34
C ASP A 545 11.85 -7.66 2.04
N MET A 546 12.66 -8.53 2.62
CA MET A 546 13.84 -8.20 3.47
C MET A 546 15.07 -7.83 2.63
N HIS A 547 14.99 -6.87 1.73
CA HIS A 547 16.17 -6.38 1.04
C HIS A 547 17.17 -5.77 2.04
N ASN A 548 18.45 -6.11 1.93
CA ASN A 548 19.51 -5.78 2.91
C ASN A 548 19.21 -6.24 4.36
N LEU A 549 18.31 -7.20 4.55
CA LEU A 549 17.91 -7.73 5.85
C LEU A 549 17.27 -6.69 6.78
N PHE A 550 16.63 -5.66 6.22
CA PHE A 550 15.68 -4.85 6.98
C PHE A 550 14.40 -5.66 7.20
N GLY A 551 14.06 -5.90 8.46
CA GLY A 551 12.89 -6.67 8.85
C GLY A 551 11.64 -5.84 9.04
N ASP A 552 10.61 -6.44 9.65
CA ASP A 552 9.37 -5.73 10.01
C ASP A 552 9.65 -4.54 10.92
N THR A 553 8.91 -3.45 10.71
CA THR A 553 9.01 -2.24 11.55
C THR A 553 8.32 -2.43 12.88
N ASN A 554 8.69 -1.62 13.88
CA ASN A 554 7.89 -1.47 15.09
C ASN A 554 6.43 -1.19 14.71
N ALA A 555 5.48 -1.75 15.47
CA ALA A 555 4.07 -1.49 15.24
C ALA A 555 3.34 -1.15 16.54
N VAL A 556 2.36 -0.24 16.45
CA VAL A 556 1.57 0.20 17.60
C VAL A 556 0.09 0.22 17.26
N HIS A 557 -0.73 -0.30 18.17
CA HIS A 557 -2.19 -0.23 18.07
C HIS A 557 -2.68 0.91 18.96
N VAL A 558 -3.44 1.83 18.36
CA VAL A 558 -3.96 3.02 19.03
C VAL A 558 -5.47 3.07 18.87
N SER A 559 -6.20 3.04 19.96
CA SER A 559 -7.65 3.25 19.98
C SER A 559 -8.02 4.58 20.63
N VAL A 560 -9.20 5.09 20.30
CA VAL A 560 -9.72 6.34 20.86
C VAL A 560 -10.88 6.07 21.82
N ASN A 561 -10.95 6.90 22.85
CA ASN A 561 -12.03 6.86 23.84
C ASN A 561 -12.44 8.29 24.24
N SER A 562 -13.42 8.45 25.11
CA SER A 562 -13.92 9.76 25.53
C SER A 562 -12.90 10.67 26.25
N LYS A 563 -11.73 10.13 26.62
CA LYS A 563 -10.66 10.85 27.33
C LYS A 563 -9.44 11.16 26.45
N GLY A 564 -9.45 10.71 25.20
CA GLY A 564 -8.33 10.83 24.27
C GLY A 564 -8.03 9.49 23.60
N TYR A 565 -6.74 9.14 23.47
CA TYR A 565 -6.32 7.86 22.91
C TYR A 565 -5.63 6.98 23.95
N THR A 566 -5.52 5.70 23.62
CA THR A 566 -4.74 4.70 24.37
C THR A 566 -3.87 3.91 23.41
N ILE A 567 -2.64 3.62 23.85
CA ILE A 567 -1.77 2.66 23.18
C ILE A 567 -2.13 1.28 23.76
N ASP A 568 -2.82 0.48 22.96
CA ASP A 568 -3.34 -0.82 23.39
C ASP A 568 -2.28 -1.91 23.33
N GLN A 569 -1.40 -1.84 22.34
CA GLN A 569 -0.35 -2.82 22.11
C GLN A 569 0.87 -2.17 21.43
N LEU A 570 2.04 -2.53 21.92
CA LEU A 570 3.33 -2.30 21.26
C LEU A 570 3.83 -3.65 20.75
N ILE A 571 4.30 -3.68 19.52
CA ILE A 571 4.88 -4.85 18.88
C ILE A 571 6.26 -4.42 18.38
N ASP A 572 7.30 -5.00 18.95
CA ASP A 572 8.66 -4.73 18.51
C ASP A 572 8.86 -5.23 17.09
N GLY A 573 9.58 -4.47 16.28
CA GLY A 573 10.03 -4.88 14.97
C GLY A 573 11.07 -5.98 15.07
N GLU A 574 11.42 -6.57 13.93
CA GLU A 574 12.37 -7.69 13.90
C GLU A 574 13.77 -7.26 14.30
N THR A 575 14.38 -8.07 15.14
CA THR A 575 15.79 -7.94 15.56
C THR A 575 16.75 -8.48 14.48
N VAL A 576 18.00 -8.05 14.53
CA VAL A 576 19.07 -8.59 13.67
C VAL A 576 19.16 -10.13 13.77
N ALA A 577 18.97 -10.70 14.97
CA ALA A 577 19.00 -12.15 15.17
C ALA A 577 17.85 -12.87 14.46
N GLU A 578 16.64 -12.29 14.45
CA GLU A 578 15.46 -12.88 13.81
C GLU A 578 15.58 -12.89 12.30
N VAL A 579 15.96 -11.78 11.69
CA VAL A 579 16.16 -11.72 10.23
C VAL A 579 17.33 -12.61 9.77
N LEU A 580 18.40 -12.73 10.58
CA LEU A 580 19.50 -13.67 10.31
C LEU A 580 19.05 -15.13 10.38
N ASP A 581 18.23 -15.49 11.36
CA ASP A 581 17.70 -16.85 11.51
C ASP A 581 16.76 -17.21 10.35
N TYR A 582 15.94 -16.27 9.89
CA TYR A 582 15.07 -16.45 8.71
C TYR A 582 15.87 -16.83 7.45
N VAL A 583 17.05 -16.22 7.24
CA VAL A 583 17.96 -16.56 6.14
C VAL A 583 19.01 -17.62 6.54
N GLN A 584 18.74 -18.40 7.58
CA GLN A 584 19.49 -19.59 8.01
C GLN A 584 20.87 -19.33 8.64
N TYR A 585 21.17 -18.11 9.06
CA TYR A 585 22.30 -17.85 9.95
C TYR A 585 21.90 -18.08 11.39
N ASN A 586 22.52 -19.06 12.04
CA ASN A 586 22.24 -19.30 13.46
C ASN A 586 23.06 -18.34 14.35
N PRO A 587 22.41 -17.40 15.09
CA PRO A 587 23.11 -16.39 15.89
C PRO A 587 24.08 -16.97 16.89
N LYS A 588 23.73 -18.10 17.53
CA LYS A 588 24.63 -18.78 18.50
C LYS A 588 25.88 -19.34 17.85
N LYS A 589 25.80 -19.83 16.61
CA LYS A 589 26.97 -20.29 15.86
C LYS A 589 27.89 -19.12 15.47
N LEU A 590 27.29 -18.00 15.04
CA LEU A 590 28.05 -16.79 14.70
C LEU A 590 28.85 -16.29 15.92
N VAL A 591 28.22 -16.17 17.07
CA VAL A 591 28.92 -15.79 18.32
C VAL A 591 30.08 -16.72 18.65
N ARG A 592 29.89 -18.05 18.58
CA ARG A 592 30.96 -19.02 18.83
C ARG A 592 32.15 -18.89 17.87
N THR A 593 31.84 -18.65 16.58
CA THR A 593 32.89 -18.43 15.58
C THR A 593 33.71 -17.19 15.92
N LEU A 594 33.05 -16.10 16.33
CA LEU A 594 33.72 -14.87 16.74
C LEU A 594 34.50 -15.02 18.03
N GLU A 595 34.03 -15.76 19.03
CA GLU A 595 34.77 -16.07 20.25
C GLU A 595 36.11 -16.76 19.92
N THR A 596 36.08 -17.67 18.95
CA THR A 596 37.30 -18.35 18.48
C THR A 596 38.25 -17.38 17.80
N TRP A 597 37.73 -16.51 16.93
CA TRP A 597 38.52 -15.50 16.22
C TRP A 597 39.11 -14.44 17.15
N VAL A 598 38.34 -13.94 18.10
CA VAL A 598 38.81 -13.02 19.14
C VAL A 598 39.93 -13.66 19.98
N THR A 599 39.73 -14.91 20.41
CA THR A 599 40.77 -15.65 21.17
C THR A 599 42.09 -15.76 20.39
N GLN A 600 42.01 -16.04 19.09
CA GLN A 600 43.17 -16.10 18.21
C GLN A 600 43.82 -14.72 18.04
N SER A 601 43.02 -13.66 17.85
CA SER A 601 43.50 -12.28 17.66
C SER A 601 44.22 -11.75 18.90
N VAL A 602 43.76 -12.10 20.11
CA VAL A 602 44.43 -11.78 21.37
C VAL A 602 45.78 -12.55 21.48
N LYS A 603 45.81 -13.85 21.15
CA LYS A 603 47.04 -14.64 21.15
C LYS A 603 48.10 -14.10 20.19
N GLU A 604 47.68 -13.57 19.06
CA GLU A 604 48.57 -12.98 18.05
C GLU A 604 48.94 -11.52 18.36
N GLY A 605 48.43 -10.95 19.45
CA GLY A 605 48.72 -9.58 19.86
C GLY A 605 48.11 -8.50 18.97
N ARG A 606 47.06 -8.82 18.20
CA ARG A 606 46.34 -7.84 17.35
C ARG A 606 45.43 -6.94 18.18
N ILE A 607 44.85 -7.49 19.24
CA ILE A 607 43.95 -6.77 20.17
C ILE A 607 44.28 -7.22 21.61
N SER A 608 43.94 -6.38 22.58
CA SER A 608 43.97 -6.71 24.00
C SER A 608 42.81 -7.61 24.41
N VAL A 609 42.88 -8.18 25.61
CA VAL A 609 41.77 -8.97 26.19
C VAL A 609 40.52 -8.08 26.39
N GLU A 610 40.71 -6.85 26.83
CA GLU A 610 39.65 -5.86 27.06
C GLU A 610 38.94 -5.50 25.76
N GLU A 611 39.68 -5.19 24.69
CA GLU A 611 39.10 -4.90 23.37
C GLU A 611 38.36 -6.11 22.82
N GLY A 612 38.87 -7.32 22.99
CA GLY A 612 38.17 -8.54 22.59
C GLY A 612 36.86 -8.78 23.34
N LYS A 613 36.85 -8.46 24.66
CA LYS A 613 35.62 -8.52 25.47
C LYS A 613 34.60 -7.48 25.06
N GLU A 614 35.03 -6.26 24.81
CA GLU A 614 34.18 -5.17 24.33
C GLU A 614 33.56 -5.50 22.97
N PHE A 615 34.39 -5.97 22.02
CA PHE A 615 33.89 -6.39 20.69
C PHE A 615 32.81 -7.48 20.79
N LEU A 616 33.05 -8.53 21.59
CA LEU A 616 32.06 -9.61 21.77
C LEU A 616 30.79 -9.13 22.47
N SER A 617 30.90 -8.17 23.39
CA SER A 617 29.74 -7.55 24.05
C SER A 617 28.90 -6.78 23.06
N ASN A 618 29.53 -5.90 22.27
CA ASN A 618 28.86 -5.08 21.24
C ASN A 618 28.20 -5.96 20.17
N TYR A 619 28.92 -7.01 19.70
CA TYR A 619 28.34 -7.93 18.73
C TYR A 619 27.09 -8.66 19.25
N ARG A 620 27.15 -9.13 20.53
CA ARG A 620 26.02 -9.83 21.15
C ARG A 620 24.83 -8.90 21.37
N SER A 621 25.05 -7.67 21.85
CA SER A 621 23.97 -6.69 22.01
C SER A 621 23.35 -6.30 20.67
N GLY A 622 24.19 -6.07 19.64
CA GLY A 622 23.71 -5.74 18.29
C GLY A 622 22.84 -6.81 17.63
N LEU A 623 23.01 -8.10 18.01
CA LEU A 623 22.12 -9.16 17.52
C LEU A 623 20.66 -9.01 17.99
N TYR A 624 20.44 -8.32 19.10
CA TYR A 624 19.10 -8.08 19.66
C TYR A 624 18.61 -6.64 19.43
N GLY A 625 19.38 -5.84 18.69
CA GLY A 625 18.98 -4.50 18.27
C GLY A 625 17.99 -4.55 17.11
N TYR A 626 17.32 -3.45 16.92
CA TYR A 626 16.41 -3.22 15.79
C TYR A 626 17.19 -3.24 14.47
N THR A 627 16.53 -3.58 13.35
CA THR A 627 17.21 -3.66 12.04
C THR A 627 17.38 -2.30 11.36
N TYR A 628 16.69 -1.27 11.83
CA TYR A 628 16.80 0.11 11.35
C TYR A 628 17.72 0.95 12.26
N LEU A 629 17.95 2.21 11.91
CA LEU A 629 18.77 3.11 12.71
C LEU A 629 17.97 3.62 13.92
N GLU A 630 18.66 3.66 15.08
CA GLU A 630 18.13 4.13 16.37
C GLU A 630 18.70 5.50 16.75
#